data_f1312a9fc2c161b7df0551657d9a556e
#
_entry.id   f1312a9fc2c161b7df0551657d9a556e
#
_cell.length_a   1.000
_cell.length_b   1.000
_cell.length_c   1.000
_cell.angle_alpha   90.00
_cell.angle_beta   90.00
_cell.angle_gamma   90.00
#
_symmetry.space_group_name_H-M   'P 1'
#
loop_
_entity.id
_entity.type
_entity.pdbx_description
1 polymer ?
#
loop_
_entity_poly.entity_id
_entity_poly.type
_entity_poly.pdbx_seq_one_letter_code
_entity_poly.pdbx_strand_id
1 'polypeptide(L)'
;MHICYLTGLYSRKDPLIFDRQGKALAMAGYKVTIVVCDLEPNETIDGIELISCNYKPCSRIERMLNAKKFLYRKALMINADVYQISDPELLSLGVKLKHKGYKVVFNLREFYPGIIHDKAYLPKIARNVIAVLMEKYLKSSLKKYNAVFTVTDDTDNRLEKWGIKNHYVIKNFPVVSSRFTLSKEEYLSRKNVLGYIGTVYWISCQKEVLKALAELPDIKYYVAGVIEEGYVDVLETFPNWKNVDFAGPFKKEEISTVFSKMTISNTLRDFSRTGSPNGSFGVLKIFESMEA
;
A
#
# COMPACT_ATOMS: atom_id res chain seq x y z
N MET A 1 -7.18 6.68 -25.70
CA MET A 1 -8.01 6.55 -24.50
C MET A 1 -7.34 7.30 -23.35
N HIS A 2 -8.10 8.10 -22.61
CA HIS A 2 -7.63 8.91 -21.48
C HIS A 2 -8.04 8.25 -20.16
N ILE A 3 -7.08 7.95 -19.31
CA ILE A 3 -7.28 7.32 -18.00
C ILE A 3 -6.93 8.34 -16.92
N CYS A 4 -7.84 8.56 -15.97
CA CYS A 4 -7.67 9.52 -14.90
C CYS A 4 -7.78 8.84 -13.54
N TYR A 5 -6.73 8.93 -12.74
CA TYR A 5 -6.72 8.50 -11.34
C TYR A 5 -7.20 9.63 -10.44
N LEU A 6 -8.07 9.29 -9.49
CA LEU A 6 -8.58 10.24 -8.50
C LEU A 6 -8.24 9.73 -7.10
N THR A 7 -7.48 10.53 -6.35
CA THR A 7 -7.14 10.19 -4.97
C THR A 7 -7.09 11.41 -4.05
N GLY A 8 -7.62 11.26 -2.86
CA GLY A 8 -7.46 12.22 -1.76
C GLY A 8 -6.48 11.71 -0.70
N LEU A 9 -6.15 10.41 -0.74
CA LEU A 9 -5.34 9.73 0.27
C LEU A 9 -3.87 9.61 -0.13
N TYR A 10 -3.61 9.30 -1.39
CA TYR A 10 -2.28 8.98 -1.90
C TYR A 10 -1.57 10.21 -2.46
N SER A 11 -0.25 10.24 -2.35
CA SER A 11 0.59 11.30 -2.92
C SER A 11 0.66 11.21 -4.46
N ARG A 12 1.11 12.29 -5.10
CA ARG A 12 1.33 12.36 -6.57
C ARG A 12 2.17 11.21 -7.10
N LYS A 13 3.22 10.83 -6.36
CA LYS A 13 4.18 9.77 -6.72
C LYS A 13 3.95 8.51 -5.88
N ASP A 14 2.67 8.15 -5.63
CA ASP A 14 2.36 6.88 -4.98
C ASP A 14 2.95 5.71 -5.78
N PRO A 15 3.70 4.81 -5.15
CA PRO A 15 4.40 3.73 -5.85
C PRO A 15 3.51 2.84 -6.70
N LEU A 16 2.25 2.65 -6.34
CA LEU A 16 1.33 1.83 -7.13
C LEU A 16 0.68 2.64 -8.25
N ILE A 17 0.14 3.83 -7.93
CA ILE A 17 -0.60 4.63 -8.91
C ILE A 17 0.36 5.23 -9.95
N PHE A 18 1.43 5.87 -9.50
CA PHE A 18 2.36 6.57 -10.39
C PHE A 18 3.39 5.62 -11.01
N ASP A 19 4.21 4.96 -10.16
CA ASP A 19 5.38 4.22 -10.66
C ASP A 19 5.02 2.94 -11.43
N ARG A 20 3.95 2.23 -11.02
CA ARG A 20 3.58 0.96 -11.64
C ARG A 20 2.47 1.12 -12.66
N GLN A 21 1.29 1.52 -12.23
CA GLN A 21 0.12 1.59 -13.10
C GLN A 21 0.21 2.75 -14.09
N GLY A 22 0.52 3.96 -13.60
CA GLY A 22 0.59 5.17 -14.41
C GLY A 22 1.66 5.07 -15.50
N LYS A 23 2.89 4.73 -15.11
CA LYS A 23 3.99 4.57 -16.08
C LYS A 23 3.72 3.46 -17.08
N ALA A 24 3.21 2.31 -16.65
CA ALA A 24 2.88 1.20 -17.56
C ALA A 24 1.83 1.62 -18.60
N LEU A 25 0.81 2.37 -18.21
CA LEU A 25 -0.22 2.86 -19.12
C LEU A 25 0.32 3.96 -20.06
N ALA A 26 1.15 4.89 -19.55
CA ALA A 26 1.79 5.92 -20.37
C ALA A 26 2.73 5.29 -21.41
N MET A 27 3.54 4.30 -21.02
CA MET A 27 4.39 3.52 -21.92
C MET A 27 3.58 2.75 -22.98
N ALA A 28 2.37 2.32 -22.65
CA ALA A 28 1.44 1.69 -23.60
C ALA A 28 0.70 2.69 -24.50
N GLY A 29 1.05 3.99 -24.44
CA GLY A 29 0.50 5.04 -25.31
C GLY A 29 -0.84 5.60 -24.86
N TYR A 30 -1.30 5.34 -23.62
CA TYR A 30 -2.50 5.97 -23.08
C TYR A 30 -2.18 7.35 -22.52
N LYS A 31 -3.10 8.30 -22.67
CA LYS A 31 -3.05 9.55 -21.92
C LYS A 31 -3.39 9.24 -20.46
N VAL A 32 -2.50 9.62 -19.54
CA VAL A 32 -2.65 9.37 -18.10
C VAL A 32 -2.64 10.68 -17.34
N THR A 33 -3.64 10.87 -16.49
CA THR A 33 -3.73 11.99 -15.55
C THR A 33 -3.94 11.47 -14.14
N ILE A 34 -3.21 12.00 -13.16
CA ILE A 34 -3.39 11.72 -11.73
C ILE A 34 -3.84 12.99 -11.03
N VAL A 35 -5.03 12.97 -10.43
CA VAL A 35 -5.58 14.10 -9.67
C VAL A 35 -5.47 13.80 -8.19
N VAL A 36 -4.82 14.69 -7.46
CA VAL A 36 -4.58 14.56 -6.02
C VAL A 36 -5.13 15.75 -5.23
N CYS A 37 -5.33 15.55 -3.92
CA CYS A 37 -5.72 16.61 -3.00
C CYS A 37 -4.49 17.30 -2.42
N ASP A 38 -3.97 18.29 -3.14
CA ASP A 38 -2.88 19.16 -2.70
C ASP A 38 -3.07 20.58 -3.27
N LEU A 39 -2.06 21.44 -3.11
CA LEU A 39 -1.98 22.80 -3.63
C LEU A 39 -0.74 23.01 -4.52
N GLU A 40 -0.07 21.92 -4.92
CA GLU A 40 1.12 21.99 -5.74
C GLU A 40 0.78 22.37 -7.18
N PRO A 41 1.69 23.03 -7.91
CA PRO A 41 1.52 23.30 -9.33
C PRO A 41 1.28 22.02 -10.14
N ASN A 42 0.51 22.12 -11.22
CA ASN A 42 0.38 21.01 -12.16
C ASN A 42 1.72 20.77 -12.86
N GLU A 43 2.07 19.52 -13.07
CA GLU A 43 3.32 19.11 -13.72
C GLU A 43 3.10 17.88 -14.60
N THR A 44 4.04 17.61 -15.49
CA THR A 44 4.06 16.37 -16.28
C THR A 44 5.38 15.67 -16.05
N ILE A 45 5.32 14.42 -15.60
CA ILE A 45 6.49 13.58 -15.33
C ILE A 45 6.28 12.22 -16.00
N ASP A 46 7.26 11.75 -16.75
CA ASP A 46 7.22 10.46 -17.46
C ASP A 46 5.96 10.29 -18.34
N GLY A 47 5.48 11.39 -18.95
CA GLY A 47 4.28 11.38 -19.77
C GLY A 47 2.96 11.35 -19.00
N ILE A 48 3.00 11.48 -17.66
CA ILE A 48 1.83 11.48 -16.78
C ILE A 48 1.55 12.91 -16.31
N GLU A 49 0.33 13.39 -16.53
CA GLU A 49 -0.13 14.68 -16.02
C GLU A 49 -0.48 14.55 -14.53
N LEU A 50 0.20 15.30 -13.66
CA LEU A 50 -0.06 15.39 -12.23
C LEU A 50 -0.80 16.69 -11.93
N ILE A 51 -2.03 16.59 -11.49
CA ILE A 51 -2.95 17.74 -11.37
C ILE A 51 -3.43 17.87 -9.92
N SER A 52 -3.33 19.10 -9.39
CA SER A 52 -3.95 19.47 -8.13
C SER A 52 -5.47 19.64 -8.28
N CYS A 53 -6.26 19.15 -7.32
CA CYS A 53 -7.66 19.53 -7.25
C CYS A 53 -7.88 20.89 -6.56
N ASN A 54 -6.80 21.63 -6.25
CA ASN A 54 -6.79 22.91 -5.56
C ASN A 54 -7.45 22.85 -4.17
N TYR A 55 -7.21 21.76 -3.46
CA TYR A 55 -7.67 21.54 -2.11
C TYR A 55 -6.70 20.62 -1.37
N LYS A 56 -6.22 21.06 -0.20
CA LYS A 56 -5.36 20.28 0.70
C LYS A 56 -6.08 20.12 2.04
N PRO A 57 -6.48 18.91 2.42
CA PRO A 57 -7.12 18.69 3.71
C PRO A 57 -6.13 18.85 4.86
N CYS A 58 -6.56 19.50 5.96
CA CYS A 58 -5.77 19.65 7.18
C CYS A 58 -5.85 18.42 8.08
N SER A 59 -6.86 17.58 7.93
CA SER A 59 -7.09 16.40 8.75
C SER A 59 -7.72 15.26 7.95
N ARG A 60 -7.65 14.05 8.54
CA ARG A 60 -8.33 12.87 7.98
C ARG A 60 -9.85 13.06 7.86
N ILE A 61 -10.47 13.66 8.87
CA ILE A 61 -11.93 13.89 8.90
C ILE A 61 -12.31 14.88 7.79
N GLU A 62 -11.59 15.96 7.67
CA GLU A 62 -11.80 16.96 6.63
C GLU A 62 -11.66 16.37 5.23
N ARG A 63 -10.63 15.54 5.00
CA ARG A 63 -10.47 14.81 3.74
C ARG A 63 -11.69 13.94 3.42
N MET A 64 -12.16 13.14 4.38
CA MET A 64 -13.31 12.25 4.19
C MET A 64 -14.59 13.02 3.84
N LEU A 65 -14.76 14.22 4.38
CA LEU A 65 -15.95 15.03 4.12
C LEU A 65 -15.86 15.82 2.80
N ASN A 66 -14.73 16.43 2.51
CA ASN A 66 -14.61 17.46 1.49
C ASN A 66 -13.89 17.03 0.20
N ALA A 67 -12.87 16.12 0.27
CA ALA A 67 -12.06 15.76 -0.90
C ALA A 67 -12.91 15.35 -2.11
N LYS A 68 -13.98 14.63 -1.88
CA LYS A 68 -14.93 14.17 -2.87
C LYS A 68 -15.51 15.29 -3.75
N LYS A 69 -15.80 16.46 -3.15
CA LYS A 69 -16.37 17.61 -3.86
C LYS A 69 -15.37 18.21 -4.85
N PHE A 70 -14.12 18.38 -4.42
CA PHE A 70 -13.08 18.97 -5.25
C PHE A 70 -12.63 18.03 -6.35
N LEU A 71 -12.40 16.75 -6.03
CA LEU A 71 -12.05 15.72 -7.00
C LEU A 71 -13.17 15.53 -8.05
N TYR A 72 -14.42 15.56 -7.66
CA TYR A 72 -15.53 15.45 -8.61
C TYR A 72 -15.56 16.61 -9.60
N ARG A 73 -15.40 17.85 -9.13
CA ARG A 73 -15.33 19.03 -10.01
C ARG A 73 -14.17 18.91 -11.00
N LYS A 74 -12.99 18.52 -10.51
CA LYS A 74 -11.82 18.36 -11.35
C LYS A 74 -12.01 17.24 -12.37
N ALA A 75 -12.61 16.11 -11.97
CA ALA A 75 -12.93 15.00 -12.87
C ALA A 75 -13.81 15.44 -14.04
N LEU A 76 -14.87 16.19 -13.76
CA LEU A 76 -15.75 16.71 -14.83
C LEU A 76 -15.04 17.67 -15.80
N MET A 77 -14.08 18.46 -15.33
CA MET A 77 -13.28 19.34 -16.18
C MET A 77 -12.29 18.56 -17.06
N ILE A 78 -11.71 17.47 -16.55
CA ILE A 78 -10.78 16.61 -17.28
C ILE A 78 -11.50 15.79 -18.35
N ASN A 79 -12.70 15.33 -18.07
CA ASN A 79 -13.57 14.57 -18.99
C ASN A 79 -12.83 13.36 -19.59
N ALA A 80 -12.24 12.51 -18.74
CA ALA A 80 -11.52 11.31 -19.17
C ALA A 80 -12.44 10.17 -19.56
N ASP A 81 -11.96 9.22 -20.36
CA ASP A 81 -12.71 8.03 -20.78
C ASP A 81 -12.94 7.06 -19.61
N VAL A 82 -11.93 6.93 -18.73
CA VAL A 82 -11.94 6.00 -17.60
C VAL A 82 -11.45 6.73 -16.36
N TYR A 83 -12.17 6.57 -15.25
CA TYR A 83 -11.74 7.01 -13.92
C TYR A 83 -11.37 5.82 -13.05
N GLN A 84 -10.18 5.84 -12.47
CA GLN A 84 -9.74 4.86 -11.48
C GLN A 84 -9.65 5.49 -10.10
N ILE A 85 -10.20 4.79 -9.10
CA ILE A 85 -10.27 5.21 -7.70
C ILE A 85 -9.72 4.08 -6.83
N SER A 86 -8.94 4.44 -5.79
CA SER A 86 -8.42 3.46 -4.81
C SER A 86 -8.89 3.77 -3.38
N ASP A 87 -9.39 4.96 -3.13
CA ASP A 87 -9.76 5.43 -1.80
C ASP A 87 -11.18 4.97 -1.43
N PRO A 88 -11.39 4.27 -0.29
CA PRO A 88 -12.73 3.81 0.11
C PRO A 88 -13.70 4.96 0.36
N GLU A 89 -13.20 6.11 0.80
CA GLU A 89 -13.99 7.33 1.02
C GLU A 89 -14.52 7.94 -0.29
N LEU A 90 -13.91 7.61 -1.43
CA LEU A 90 -14.32 8.08 -2.76
C LEU A 90 -15.26 7.12 -3.50
N LEU A 91 -15.65 5.99 -2.91
CA LEU A 91 -16.56 5.04 -3.55
C LEU A 91 -17.84 5.70 -4.11
N SER A 92 -18.47 6.58 -3.33
CA SER A 92 -19.66 7.29 -3.79
C SER A 92 -19.40 8.28 -4.93
N LEU A 93 -18.17 8.80 -5.05
CA LEU A 93 -17.74 9.64 -6.18
C LEU A 93 -17.69 8.82 -7.47
N GLY A 94 -17.13 7.61 -7.42
CA GLY A 94 -17.12 6.71 -8.56
C GLY A 94 -18.53 6.34 -9.02
N VAL A 95 -19.43 6.06 -8.09
CA VAL A 95 -20.85 5.82 -8.43
C VAL A 95 -21.48 7.03 -9.11
N LYS A 96 -21.19 8.27 -8.66
CA LYS A 96 -21.68 9.48 -9.31
C LYS A 96 -21.12 9.65 -10.74
N LEU A 97 -19.85 9.38 -10.95
CA LEU A 97 -19.22 9.41 -12.28
C LEU A 97 -19.84 8.35 -13.21
N LYS A 98 -20.08 7.15 -12.68
CA LYS A 98 -20.78 6.09 -13.42
C LYS A 98 -22.17 6.51 -13.89
N HIS A 99 -22.96 7.16 -13.02
CA HIS A 99 -24.28 7.68 -13.38
C HIS A 99 -24.22 8.81 -14.42
N LYS A 100 -23.08 9.46 -14.58
CA LYS A 100 -22.81 10.45 -15.65
C LYS A 100 -22.36 9.81 -16.97
N GLY A 101 -22.26 8.48 -17.02
CA GLY A 101 -21.88 7.76 -18.24
C GLY A 101 -20.39 7.40 -18.36
N TYR A 102 -19.56 7.82 -17.40
CA TYR A 102 -18.14 7.49 -17.43
C TYR A 102 -17.87 6.02 -17.08
N LYS A 103 -16.79 5.46 -17.61
CA LYS A 103 -16.26 4.17 -17.16
C LYS A 103 -15.51 4.38 -15.86
N VAL A 104 -15.81 3.57 -14.84
CA VAL A 104 -15.20 3.71 -13.52
C VAL A 104 -14.67 2.37 -13.04
N VAL A 105 -13.42 2.37 -12.57
CA VAL A 105 -12.71 1.22 -12.03
C VAL A 105 -12.36 1.51 -10.57
N PHE A 106 -12.51 0.53 -9.69
CA PHE A 106 -12.04 0.60 -8.34
C PHE A 106 -10.83 -0.33 -8.15
N ASN A 107 -9.75 0.20 -7.60
CA ASN A 107 -8.58 -0.59 -7.22
C ASN A 107 -8.64 -0.86 -5.71
N LEU A 108 -9.08 -2.06 -5.35
CA LEU A 108 -9.21 -2.51 -3.97
C LEU A 108 -7.84 -3.02 -3.48
N ARG A 109 -7.01 -2.10 -3.01
CA ARG A 109 -5.63 -2.37 -2.57
C ARG A 109 -5.57 -3.22 -1.30
N GLU A 110 -6.59 -3.10 -0.45
CA GLU A 110 -6.66 -3.73 0.86
C GLU A 110 -8.11 -4.11 1.19
N PHE A 111 -8.30 -5.14 2.00
CA PHE A 111 -9.62 -5.50 2.50
C PHE A 111 -9.99 -4.62 3.70
N TYR A 112 -10.58 -3.46 3.45
CA TYR A 112 -10.88 -2.44 4.46
C TYR A 112 -11.67 -2.94 5.68
N PRO A 113 -12.68 -3.83 5.56
CA PRO A 113 -13.34 -4.40 6.73
C PRO A 113 -12.37 -5.13 7.68
N GLY A 114 -11.39 -5.86 7.14
CA GLY A 114 -10.33 -6.50 7.92
C GLY A 114 -9.47 -5.48 8.68
N ILE A 115 -9.04 -4.42 8.01
CA ILE A 115 -8.23 -3.35 8.64
C ILE A 115 -8.97 -2.69 9.81
N ILE A 116 -10.31 -2.59 9.76
CA ILE A 116 -11.09 -2.02 10.87
C ILE A 116 -10.96 -2.89 12.12
N HIS A 117 -10.91 -4.20 11.97
CA HIS A 117 -10.70 -5.12 13.08
C HIS A 117 -9.34 -4.95 13.76
N ASP A 118 -8.33 -4.48 13.01
CA ASP A 118 -6.96 -4.25 13.51
C ASP A 118 -6.82 -2.93 14.30
N LYS A 119 -7.86 -2.06 14.32
CA LYS A 119 -7.83 -0.75 15.00
C LYS A 119 -8.00 -0.90 16.52
N ALA A 120 -6.89 -1.10 17.24
CA ALA A 120 -6.90 -1.34 18.69
C ALA A 120 -7.54 -0.21 19.52
N TYR A 121 -7.51 1.03 19.03
CA TYR A 121 -8.11 2.20 19.69
C TYR A 121 -9.64 2.21 19.67
N LEU A 122 -10.29 1.35 18.87
CA LEU A 122 -11.74 1.23 18.86
C LEU A 122 -12.20 0.07 19.77
N PRO A 123 -13.28 0.24 20.55
CA PRO A 123 -13.89 -0.86 21.30
C PRO A 123 -14.29 -2.01 20.39
N LYS A 124 -14.13 -3.26 20.84
CA LYS A 124 -14.37 -4.49 20.03
C LYS A 124 -15.75 -4.50 19.37
N ILE A 125 -16.80 -4.09 20.11
CA ILE A 125 -18.18 -4.06 19.58
C ILE A 125 -18.27 -3.03 18.44
N ALA A 126 -17.72 -1.82 18.64
CA ALA A 126 -17.73 -0.78 17.62
C ALA A 126 -16.98 -1.21 16.36
N ARG A 127 -15.82 -1.87 16.50
CA ARG A 127 -15.07 -2.43 15.35
C ARG A 127 -15.91 -3.38 14.52
N ASN A 128 -16.60 -4.32 15.17
CA ASN A 128 -17.43 -5.29 14.48
C ASN A 128 -18.58 -4.62 13.71
N VAL A 129 -19.27 -3.67 14.34
CA VAL A 129 -20.37 -2.94 13.69
C VAL A 129 -19.85 -2.13 12.50
N ILE A 130 -18.76 -1.37 12.69
CA ILE A 130 -18.17 -0.55 11.62
C ILE A 130 -17.67 -1.43 10.47
N ALA A 131 -17.03 -2.56 10.75
CA ALA A 131 -16.56 -3.50 9.73
C ALA A 131 -17.70 -4.07 8.90
N VAL A 132 -18.82 -4.49 9.52
CA VAL A 132 -20.00 -4.98 8.82
C VAL A 132 -20.65 -3.89 7.96
N LEU A 133 -20.76 -2.68 8.49
CA LEU A 133 -21.29 -1.54 7.72
C LEU A 133 -20.40 -1.19 6.52
N MET A 134 -19.08 -1.19 6.73
CA MET A 134 -18.09 -0.96 5.67
C MET A 134 -18.18 -2.06 4.60
N GLU A 135 -18.33 -3.32 4.99
CA GLU A 135 -18.47 -4.43 4.05
C GLU A 135 -19.73 -4.29 3.19
N LYS A 136 -20.87 -3.99 3.82
CA LYS A 136 -22.13 -3.74 3.10
C LYS A 136 -22.01 -2.56 2.13
N TYR A 137 -21.40 -1.47 2.58
CA TYR A 137 -21.17 -0.27 1.76
C TYR A 137 -20.26 -0.56 0.57
N LEU A 138 -19.14 -1.24 0.82
CA LEU A 138 -18.18 -1.65 -0.20
C LEU A 138 -18.86 -2.54 -1.25
N LYS A 139 -19.52 -3.62 -0.82
CA LYS A 139 -20.24 -4.56 -1.67
C LYS A 139 -21.30 -3.86 -2.54
N SER A 140 -22.12 -3.00 -1.95
CA SER A 140 -23.17 -2.29 -2.66
C SER A 140 -22.63 -1.26 -3.67
N SER A 141 -21.53 -0.62 -3.35
CA SER A 141 -20.87 0.36 -4.21
C SER A 141 -20.15 -0.30 -5.38
N LEU A 142 -19.34 -1.33 -5.11
CA LEU A 142 -18.53 -2.01 -6.12
C LEU A 142 -19.36 -2.71 -7.20
N LYS A 143 -20.54 -3.19 -6.87
CA LYS A 143 -21.50 -3.73 -7.86
C LYS A 143 -21.90 -2.74 -8.96
N LYS A 144 -21.73 -1.44 -8.72
CA LYS A 144 -22.06 -0.37 -9.67
C LYS A 144 -20.87 0.04 -10.55
N TYR A 145 -19.65 -0.40 -10.21
CA TYR A 145 -18.46 -0.10 -10.99
C TYR A 145 -18.38 -0.95 -12.27
N ASN A 146 -17.62 -0.49 -13.25
CA ASN A 146 -17.38 -1.23 -14.48
C ASN A 146 -16.43 -2.41 -14.26
N ALA A 147 -15.42 -2.23 -13.40
CA ALA A 147 -14.49 -3.27 -12.99
C ALA A 147 -13.92 -2.97 -11.60
N VAL A 148 -13.43 -4.02 -10.94
CA VAL A 148 -12.72 -3.94 -9.66
C VAL A 148 -11.40 -4.68 -9.81
N PHE A 149 -10.31 -4.00 -9.47
CA PHE A 149 -8.99 -4.63 -9.37
C PHE A 149 -8.69 -4.98 -7.93
N THR A 150 -8.06 -6.11 -7.70
CA THR A 150 -7.54 -6.53 -6.40
C THR A 150 -6.06 -6.86 -6.50
N VAL A 151 -5.40 -6.96 -5.36
CA VAL A 151 -3.96 -7.29 -5.31
C VAL A 151 -3.69 -8.71 -4.80
N THR A 152 -4.74 -9.39 -4.31
CA THR A 152 -4.63 -10.74 -3.74
C THR A 152 -5.78 -11.64 -4.19
N ASP A 153 -5.48 -12.93 -4.34
CA ASP A 153 -6.46 -13.94 -4.71
C ASP A 153 -7.57 -14.11 -3.62
N ASP A 154 -7.23 -13.94 -2.32
CA ASP A 154 -8.22 -13.98 -1.24
C ASP A 154 -9.28 -12.88 -1.36
N THR A 155 -8.85 -11.65 -1.67
CA THR A 155 -9.78 -10.54 -1.89
C THR A 155 -10.62 -10.77 -3.15
N ASP A 156 -10.03 -11.33 -4.19
CA ASP A 156 -10.72 -11.67 -5.44
C ASP A 156 -11.84 -12.72 -5.21
N ASN A 157 -11.54 -13.79 -4.50
CA ASN A 157 -12.52 -14.81 -4.08
C ASN A 157 -13.69 -14.21 -3.27
N ARG A 158 -13.43 -13.15 -2.50
CA ARG A 158 -14.49 -12.43 -1.78
C ARG A 158 -15.37 -11.64 -2.72
N LEU A 159 -14.79 -10.97 -3.74
CA LEU A 159 -15.56 -10.25 -4.76
C LEU A 159 -16.47 -11.19 -5.54
N GLU A 160 -16.00 -12.37 -5.88
CA GLU A 160 -16.80 -13.42 -6.52
C GLU A 160 -17.99 -13.81 -5.64
N LYS A 161 -17.76 -14.12 -4.34
CA LYS A 161 -18.82 -14.43 -3.36
C LYS A 161 -19.80 -13.28 -3.17
N TRP A 162 -19.39 -12.03 -3.41
CA TRP A 162 -20.27 -10.88 -3.38
C TRP A 162 -21.09 -10.71 -4.68
N GLY A 163 -20.80 -11.51 -5.71
CA GLY A 163 -21.45 -11.45 -7.02
C GLY A 163 -21.05 -10.23 -7.83
N ILE A 164 -19.80 -9.79 -7.70
CA ILE A 164 -19.18 -8.77 -8.55
C ILE A 164 -18.64 -9.51 -9.78
N LYS A 165 -19.12 -9.17 -10.97
CA LYS A 165 -18.83 -9.94 -12.19
C LYS A 165 -17.48 -9.60 -12.84
N ASN A 166 -17.13 -8.32 -12.83
CA ASN A 166 -15.92 -7.83 -13.51
C ASN A 166 -14.86 -7.50 -12.46
N HIS A 167 -14.10 -8.50 -12.02
CA HIS A 167 -12.98 -8.34 -11.10
C HIS A 167 -11.73 -9.04 -11.64
N TYR A 168 -10.57 -8.49 -11.31
CA TYR A 168 -9.28 -8.96 -11.81
C TYR A 168 -8.20 -8.80 -10.75
N VAL A 169 -7.34 -9.81 -10.63
CA VAL A 169 -6.17 -9.74 -9.73
C VAL A 169 -5.01 -9.08 -10.48
N ILE A 170 -4.59 -7.91 -10.01
CA ILE A 170 -3.39 -7.22 -10.47
C ILE A 170 -2.42 -7.15 -9.29
N LYS A 171 -1.52 -8.11 -9.24
CA LYS A 171 -0.57 -8.27 -8.13
C LYS A 171 0.39 -7.08 -8.05
N ASN A 172 0.70 -6.69 -6.82
CA ASN A 172 1.55 -5.55 -6.54
C ASN A 172 3.03 -5.96 -6.55
N PHE A 173 3.51 -6.49 -7.69
CA PHE A 173 4.92 -6.83 -7.85
C PHE A 173 5.79 -5.59 -8.02
N PRO A 174 7.06 -5.59 -7.57
CA PRO A 174 8.01 -4.56 -7.91
C PRO A 174 8.29 -4.57 -9.42
N VAL A 175 8.71 -3.43 -9.93
CA VAL A 175 9.29 -3.37 -11.27
C VAL A 175 10.71 -3.88 -11.15
N VAL A 176 11.03 -4.96 -11.83
CA VAL A 176 12.39 -5.53 -11.89
C VAL A 176 13.35 -4.44 -12.37
N SER A 177 14.37 -4.19 -11.61
CA SER A 177 15.36 -3.16 -11.91
C SER A 177 16.76 -3.76 -11.81
N SER A 178 17.68 -3.28 -12.63
CA SER A 178 19.11 -3.65 -12.56
C SER A 178 19.83 -3.10 -11.31
N ARG A 179 19.09 -2.64 -10.30
CA ARG A 179 19.66 -2.02 -9.09
C ARG A 179 20.38 -2.99 -8.18
N PHE A 180 20.05 -4.27 -8.28
CA PHE A 180 20.58 -5.34 -7.46
C PHE A 180 21.46 -6.25 -8.32
N THR A 181 22.66 -5.78 -8.63
CA THR A 181 23.66 -6.61 -9.30
C THR A 181 24.75 -6.94 -8.29
N LEU A 182 24.67 -8.11 -7.68
CA LEU A 182 25.73 -8.65 -6.84
C LEU A 182 26.45 -9.75 -7.60
N SER A 183 27.76 -9.69 -7.58
CA SER A 183 28.56 -10.83 -8.02
C SER A 183 28.43 -11.99 -7.02
N LYS A 184 28.74 -13.20 -7.48
CA LYS A 184 28.73 -14.38 -6.60
C LYS A 184 29.74 -14.22 -5.45
N GLU A 185 30.86 -13.60 -5.71
CA GLU A 185 31.93 -13.33 -4.73
C GLU A 185 31.44 -12.35 -3.65
N GLU A 186 30.77 -11.28 -4.05
CA GLU A 186 30.15 -10.32 -3.11
C GLU A 186 29.08 -10.98 -2.26
N TYR A 187 28.23 -11.83 -2.85
CA TYR A 187 27.22 -12.57 -2.10
C TYR A 187 27.85 -13.49 -1.06
N LEU A 188 28.87 -14.26 -1.43
CA LEU A 188 29.55 -15.19 -0.54
C LEU A 188 30.39 -14.48 0.55
N SER A 189 30.81 -13.25 0.32
CA SER A 189 31.53 -12.44 1.30
C SER A 189 30.67 -11.78 2.35
N ARG A 190 29.34 -11.80 2.17
CA ARG A 190 28.39 -11.19 3.12
C ARG A 190 28.50 -11.87 4.49
N LYS A 191 28.43 -11.05 5.52
CA LYS A 191 28.34 -11.52 6.92
C LYS A 191 26.96 -12.10 7.20
N ASN A 192 26.85 -12.90 8.25
CA ASN A 192 25.56 -13.44 8.72
C ASN A 192 24.71 -12.32 9.34
N VAL A 193 24.00 -11.58 8.50
CA VAL A 193 23.12 -10.47 8.89
C VAL A 193 21.70 -10.81 8.54
N LEU A 194 20.85 -10.98 9.53
CA LEU A 194 19.41 -11.00 9.37
C LEU A 194 18.94 -9.56 9.24
N GLY A 195 18.07 -9.25 8.28
CA GLY A 195 17.57 -7.91 8.08
C GLY A 195 16.06 -7.82 8.06
N TYR A 196 15.51 -6.69 8.50
CA TYR A 196 14.10 -6.34 8.37
C TYR A 196 13.95 -4.94 7.76
N ILE A 197 13.08 -4.82 6.76
CA ILE A 197 12.79 -3.55 6.10
C ILE A 197 11.30 -3.22 6.23
N GLY A 198 10.97 -2.00 6.65
CA GLY A 198 9.62 -1.46 6.66
C GLY A 198 9.15 -1.01 8.04
N THR A 199 7.84 -0.82 8.19
CA THR A 199 7.28 -0.40 9.48
C THR A 199 7.39 -1.52 10.50
N VAL A 200 8.02 -1.20 11.62
CA VAL A 200 8.22 -2.09 12.77
C VAL A 200 7.06 -1.88 13.75
N TYR A 201 6.26 -2.91 13.93
CA TYR A 201 5.12 -2.89 14.83
C TYR A 201 4.72 -4.32 15.24
N TRP A 202 3.70 -4.51 16.06
CA TRP A 202 3.36 -5.79 16.67
C TRP A 202 3.19 -6.96 15.67
N ILE A 203 2.69 -6.71 14.45
CA ILE A 203 2.50 -7.75 13.42
C ILE A 203 3.83 -8.21 12.78
N SER A 204 4.92 -7.45 12.95
CA SER A 204 6.21 -7.72 12.30
C SER A 204 7.07 -8.76 13.00
N CYS A 205 6.53 -9.43 14.02
CA CYS A 205 7.17 -10.51 14.80
C CYS A 205 8.56 -10.16 15.36
N GLN A 206 8.81 -8.88 15.67
CA GLN A 206 10.13 -8.45 16.13
C GLN A 206 10.51 -9.07 17.49
N LYS A 207 9.53 -9.26 18.38
CA LYS A 207 9.76 -9.91 19.68
C LYS A 207 10.23 -11.35 19.52
N GLU A 208 9.63 -12.07 18.60
CA GLU A 208 9.95 -13.47 18.30
C GLU A 208 11.36 -13.57 17.69
N VAL A 209 11.68 -12.63 16.80
CA VAL A 209 13.03 -12.52 16.21
C VAL A 209 14.06 -12.21 17.28
N LEU A 210 13.82 -11.25 18.16
CA LEU A 210 14.75 -10.92 19.25
C LEU A 210 14.95 -12.08 20.22
N LYS A 211 13.90 -12.87 20.54
CA LYS A 211 14.03 -14.09 21.34
C LYS A 211 14.93 -15.12 20.67
N ALA A 212 14.73 -15.39 19.38
CA ALA A 212 15.54 -16.33 18.62
C ALA A 212 17.02 -15.87 18.53
N LEU A 213 17.25 -14.57 18.31
CA LEU A 213 18.59 -14.01 18.23
C LEU A 213 19.35 -14.04 19.57
N ALA A 214 18.67 -14.15 20.71
CA ALA A 214 19.33 -14.35 21.99
C ALA A 214 20.08 -15.70 22.06
N GLU A 215 19.64 -16.69 21.27
CA GLU A 215 20.25 -18.02 21.16
C GLU A 215 21.29 -18.09 20.01
N LEU A 216 21.40 -17.05 19.20
CA LEU A 216 22.25 -16.98 17.99
C LEU A 216 23.20 -15.77 18.02
N PRO A 217 24.20 -15.76 18.90
CA PRO A 217 25.06 -14.58 19.14
C PRO A 217 25.88 -14.14 17.92
N ASP A 218 26.13 -15.03 16.98
CA ASP A 218 26.91 -14.76 15.76
C ASP A 218 26.08 -14.11 14.65
N ILE A 219 24.75 -14.04 14.80
CA ILE A 219 23.85 -13.41 13.84
C ILE A 219 23.66 -11.94 14.23
N LYS A 220 24.03 -11.04 13.35
CA LYS A 220 23.72 -9.61 13.49
C LYS A 220 22.29 -9.33 13.01
N TYR A 221 21.65 -8.35 13.61
CA TYR A 221 20.32 -7.92 13.19
C TYR A 221 20.33 -6.48 12.72
N TYR A 222 19.96 -6.27 11.46
CA TYR A 222 19.83 -4.98 10.82
C TYR A 222 18.37 -4.64 10.59
N VAL A 223 17.92 -3.46 11.02
CA VAL A 223 16.52 -3.01 10.89
C VAL A 223 16.48 -1.64 10.24
N ALA A 224 15.77 -1.50 9.13
CA ALA A 224 15.56 -0.23 8.43
C ALA A 224 14.07 0.07 8.26
N GLY A 225 13.65 1.25 8.69
CA GLY A 225 12.26 1.70 8.59
C GLY A 225 11.82 2.53 9.78
N VAL A 226 10.51 2.65 9.95
CA VAL A 226 9.89 3.42 11.02
C VAL A 226 9.34 2.48 12.09
N ILE A 227 9.62 2.77 13.35
CA ILE A 227 8.98 2.06 14.48
C ILE A 227 7.67 2.80 14.82
N GLU A 228 6.58 2.03 14.94
CA GLU A 228 5.28 2.57 15.38
C GLU A 228 5.39 3.17 16.78
N GLU A 229 4.73 4.30 16.98
CA GLU A 229 4.72 5.00 18.27
C GLU A 229 4.33 4.06 19.43
N GLY A 230 5.11 4.10 20.51
CA GLY A 230 4.95 3.25 21.69
C GLY A 230 5.41 1.79 21.51
N TYR A 231 5.82 1.35 20.30
CA TYR A 231 6.35 0.01 20.11
C TYR A 231 7.85 -0.11 20.42
N VAL A 232 8.56 1.01 20.40
CA VAL A 232 9.98 1.06 20.81
C VAL A 232 10.14 0.63 22.27
N ASP A 233 9.29 1.09 23.19
CA ASP A 233 9.33 0.73 24.61
C ASP A 233 9.20 -0.78 24.80
N VAL A 234 8.42 -1.44 23.94
CA VAL A 234 8.27 -2.89 23.95
C VAL A 234 9.55 -3.59 23.48
N LEU A 235 10.24 -3.06 22.47
CA LEU A 235 11.49 -3.64 21.95
C LEU A 235 12.63 -3.46 22.96
N GLU A 236 12.69 -2.35 23.67
CA GLU A 236 13.68 -2.05 24.70
C GLU A 236 13.59 -2.99 25.93
N THR A 237 12.46 -3.68 26.13
CA THR A 237 12.38 -4.75 27.12
C THR A 237 13.25 -5.95 26.83
N PHE A 238 13.74 -6.11 25.60
CA PHE A 238 14.62 -7.19 25.17
C PHE A 238 16.09 -6.76 25.26
N PRO A 239 16.92 -7.40 26.11
CA PRO A 239 18.32 -6.97 26.35
C PRO A 239 19.20 -6.92 25.10
N ASN A 240 18.87 -7.76 24.09
CA ASN A 240 19.62 -7.81 22.83
C ASN A 240 19.14 -6.76 21.80
N TRP A 241 18.10 -5.99 22.08
CA TRP A 241 17.68 -4.86 21.22
C TRP A 241 18.79 -3.82 21.06
N LYS A 242 19.58 -3.57 22.10
CA LYS A 242 20.74 -2.66 22.06
C LYS A 242 21.82 -3.07 21.05
N ASN A 243 21.83 -4.33 20.62
CA ASN A 243 22.79 -4.86 19.65
C ASN A 243 22.23 -4.84 18.21
N VAL A 244 20.99 -4.36 18.04
CA VAL A 244 20.36 -4.23 16.72
C VAL A 244 20.93 -2.99 16.01
N ASP A 245 21.36 -3.15 14.79
CA ASP A 245 21.75 -2.04 13.91
C ASP A 245 20.47 -1.42 13.33
N PHE A 246 19.95 -0.41 14.02
CA PHE A 246 18.72 0.30 13.60
C PHE A 246 19.08 1.52 12.75
N ALA A 247 18.88 1.43 11.44
CA ALA A 247 19.20 2.48 10.48
C ALA A 247 18.15 3.60 10.38
N GLY A 248 16.95 3.39 10.96
CA GLY A 248 15.85 4.36 10.82
C GLY A 248 15.20 4.35 9.43
N PRO A 249 14.39 5.37 9.11
CA PRO A 249 13.71 5.49 7.82
C PRO A 249 14.71 5.79 6.69
N PHE A 250 14.39 5.32 5.49
CA PHE A 250 15.21 5.49 4.29
C PHE A 250 14.35 5.91 3.10
N LYS A 251 14.98 6.48 2.08
CA LYS A 251 14.33 6.86 0.83
C LYS A 251 14.27 5.67 -0.13
N LYS A 252 13.34 5.70 -1.05
CA LYS A 252 13.14 4.63 -2.05
C LYS A 252 14.41 4.38 -2.90
N GLU A 253 15.15 5.43 -3.19
CA GLU A 253 16.38 5.37 -3.98
C GLU A 253 17.50 4.63 -3.24
N GLU A 254 17.43 4.55 -1.91
CA GLU A 254 18.42 3.91 -1.03
C GLU A 254 18.14 2.42 -0.80
N ILE A 255 17.04 1.90 -1.37
CA ILE A 255 16.56 0.53 -1.08
C ILE A 255 17.62 -0.54 -1.40
N SER A 256 18.38 -0.38 -2.49
CA SER A 256 19.46 -1.31 -2.86
C SER A 256 20.59 -1.32 -1.83
N THR A 257 20.98 -0.14 -1.35
CA THR A 257 21.99 0.02 -0.31
C THR A 257 21.52 -0.60 1.02
N VAL A 258 20.23 -0.49 1.33
CA VAL A 258 19.64 -1.10 2.54
C VAL A 258 19.66 -2.63 2.43
N PHE A 259 19.27 -3.19 1.28
CA PHE A 259 19.30 -4.64 1.06
C PHE A 259 20.73 -5.21 1.02
N SER A 260 21.71 -4.45 0.52
CA SER A 260 23.10 -4.91 0.47
C SER A 260 23.72 -5.15 1.86
N LYS A 261 23.13 -4.59 2.91
CA LYS A 261 23.61 -4.76 4.31
C LYS A 261 23.15 -6.06 4.96
N MET A 262 22.26 -6.83 4.35
CA MET A 262 21.73 -8.07 4.91
C MET A 262 21.98 -9.27 4.00
N THR A 263 22.11 -10.44 4.61
CA THR A 263 22.26 -11.72 3.90
C THR A 263 20.92 -12.44 3.78
N ILE A 264 20.09 -12.30 4.81
CA ILE A 264 18.75 -12.90 4.89
C ILE A 264 17.74 -11.80 5.20
N SER A 265 16.69 -11.68 4.40
CA SER A 265 15.60 -10.75 4.67
C SER A 265 14.49 -11.42 5.47
N ASN A 266 14.14 -10.83 6.61
CA ASN A 266 13.03 -11.24 7.45
C ASN A 266 11.72 -10.61 6.97
N THR A 267 10.75 -11.44 6.62
CA THR A 267 9.40 -11.02 6.22
C THR A 267 8.31 -11.64 7.09
N LEU A 268 8.65 -12.10 8.29
CA LEU A 268 7.71 -12.70 9.23
C LEU A 268 6.58 -11.74 9.60
N ARG A 269 5.38 -12.28 9.72
CA ARG A 269 4.19 -11.54 10.13
C ARG A 269 3.28 -12.42 10.99
N ASP A 270 2.77 -11.85 12.07
CA ASP A 270 1.72 -12.47 12.89
C ASP A 270 0.34 -12.19 12.29
N PHE A 271 -0.26 -13.19 11.67
CA PHE A 271 -1.61 -13.09 11.10
C PHE A 271 -2.70 -13.48 12.08
N SER A 272 -2.37 -13.99 13.26
CA SER A 272 -3.36 -14.48 14.25
C SER A 272 -4.31 -13.38 14.72
N ARG A 273 -3.88 -12.11 14.65
CA ARG A 273 -4.64 -10.94 15.09
C ARG A 273 -5.19 -10.10 13.96
N THR A 274 -4.99 -10.50 12.71
CA THR A 274 -5.46 -9.77 11.54
C THR A 274 -6.83 -10.25 11.09
N GLY A 275 -7.56 -9.41 10.37
CA GLY A 275 -8.81 -9.79 9.71
C GLY A 275 -8.66 -10.81 8.56
N SER A 276 -7.43 -11.22 8.26
CA SER A 276 -7.08 -12.24 7.25
C SER A 276 -6.14 -13.27 7.86
N PRO A 277 -6.64 -14.19 8.69
CA PRO A 277 -5.82 -15.15 9.47
C PRO A 277 -4.98 -16.10 8.60
N ASN A 278 -5.36 -16.31 7.35
CA ASN A 278 -4.61 -17.16 6.40
C ASN A 278 -3.45 -16.41 5.72
N GLY A 279 -3.22 -15.16 6.10
CA GLY A 279 -2.23 -14.30 5.47
C GLY A 279 -2.61 -13.85 4.06
N SER A 280 -1.98 -12.81 3.56
CA SER A 280 -2.01 -12.50 2.14
C SER A 280 -0.60 -12.67 1.57
N PHE A 281 -0.43 -13.61 0.66
CA PHE A 281 0.74 -13.69 -0.18
C PHE A 281 0.74 -12.48 -1.12
N GLY A 282 1.64 -11.56 -0.95
CA GLY A 282 1.71 -10.35 -1.80
C GLY A 282 2.27 -9.14 -1.08
N VAL A 283 2.95 -9.38 0.05
CA VAL A 283 3.73 -8.33 0.71
C VAL A 283 4.87 -7.94 -0.20
N LEU A 284 4.85 -6.70 -0.66
CA LEU A 284 5.83 -6.14 -1.61
C LEU A 284 7.28 -6.45 -1.23
N LYS A 285 7.61 -6.35 0.06
CA LYS A 285 8.97 -6.60 0.58
C LYS A 285 9.49 -8.02 0.31
N ILE A 286 8.62 -9.04 0.16
CA ILE A 286 9.04 -10.39 -0.22
C ILE A 286 9.64 -10.35 -1.62
N PHE A 287 8.93 -9.73 -2.55
CA PHE A 287 9.37 -9.65 -3.94
C PHE A 287 10.59 -8.74 -4.11
N GLU A 288 10.65 -7.63 -3.36
CA GLU A 288 11.82 -6.75 -3.32
C GLU A 288 13.05 -7.48 -2.74
N SER A 289 12.84 -8.36 -1.74
CA SER A 289 13.90 -9.21 -1.19
C SER A 289 14.36 -10.30 -2.17
N MET A 290 13.46 -10.79 -3.03
CA MET A 290 13.81 -11.77 -4.07
C MET A 290 14.55 -11.14 -5.25
N GLU A 291 14.40 -9.84 -5.45
CA GLU A 291 15.11 -9.06 -6.47
C GLU A 291 16.54 -8.70 -6.00
N ALA A 292 16.76 -8.57 -4.68
CA ALA A 292 18.01 -8.16 -4.05
C ALA A 292 19.01 -9.32 -3.83
#